data_2cb8d083269cc0b766e65685b1dbf051
#
_entry.id   2cb8d083269cc0b766e65685b1dbf051
#
_cell.length_a   1.000
_cell.length_b   1.000
_cell.length_c   1.000
_cell.angle_alpha   90.00
_cell.angle_beta   90.00
_cell.angle_gamma   90.00
#
_symmetry.space_group_name_H-M   'P 1'
#
loop_
_entity.id
_entity.type
_entity.pdbx_description
1 polymer ?
#
loop_
_entity_poly.entity_id
_entity_poly.type
_entity_poly.pdbx_seq_one_letter_code
_entity_poly.pdbx_strand_id
1 'polypeptide(L)'
;MSNICKTVSLRTRKIKDGHMLSYYLDYYPGYRDESTMKVIRHESLGIYIYAKPKNHTEQKYNLNLMARAEAIRCRRFEAIVNERYDFFDKEKMKGDFL
;
A
#
# COMPACT_ATOMS: atom_id res chain seq x y z
N MET A 1 20.85 2.50 8.31
CA MET A 1 20.45 2.93 8.35
C MET A 1 19.58 2.78 7.70
N SER A 2 19.12 2.74 7.35
CA SER A 2 18.42 2.80 6.70
C SER A 2 17.43 1.99 6.53
N ASN A 3 16.51 1.84 7.17
CA ASN A 3 15.31 1.13 7.00
C ASN A 3 14.33 1.90 6.20
N ILE A 4 14.79 2.41 5.12
CA ILE A 4 13.90 3.15 4.25
C ILE A 4 13.20 2.17 3.34
N CYS A 5 11.88 2.19 3.37
CA CYS A 5 11.09 1.34 2.50
C CYS A 5 11.27 1.79 1.06
N LYS A 6 11.61 0.86 0.20
CA LYS A 6 11.87 1.18 -1.20
C LYS A 6 10.73 0.83 -2.11
N THR A 7 9.94 -0.16 -1.75
CA THR A 7 8.84 -0.57 -2.61
C THR A 7 7.62 -0.91 -1.79
N VAL A 8 6.47 -0.68 -2.38
CA VAL A 8 5.20 -1.09 -1.82
C VAL A 8 4.51 -1.89 -2.91
N SER A 9 4.35 -3.18 -2.67
CA SER A 9 3.76 -4.08 -3.66
C SER A 9 2.35 -4.48 -3.23
N LEU A 10 1.46 -4.57 -4.20
CA LEU A 10 0.10 -5.01 -3.94
C LEU A 10 0.06 -6.52 -4.14
N ARG A 11 -0.38 -7.24 -3.12
CA ARG A 11 -0.42 -8.69 -3.17
C ARG A 11 -1.76 -9.19 -2.67
N THR A 12 -2.03 -10.46 -2.91
CA THR A 12 -3.25 -11.08 -2.44
C THR A 12 -2.93 -12.33 -1.65
N ARG A 13 -3.85 -12.68 -0.78
CA ARG A 13 -3.76 -13.90 0.02
C ARG A 13 -5.11 -14.59 -0.04
N LYS A 14 -5.10 -15.91 -0.13
CA LYS A 14 -6.34 -16.67 -0.20
C LYS A 14 -7.04 -16.68 1.14
N ILE A 15 -8.35 -16.51 1.12
CA ILE A 15 -9.17 -16.60 2.31
C ILE A 15 -10.42 -17.38 1.95
N LYS A 16 -11.18 -17.77 2.97
CA LYS A 16 -12.43 -18.53 2.78
C LYS A 16 -12.22 -19.73 1.88
N ASP A 17 -11.27 -20.55 2.27
CA ASP A 17 -10.94 -21.81 1.57
C ASP A 17 -10.59 -21.58 0.11
N GLY A 18 -10.04 -20.40 -0.17
CA GLY A 18 -9.59 -20.10 -1.52
C GLY A 18 -10.67 -19.53 -2.43
N HIS A 19 -11.85 -19.25 -1.89
CA HIS A 19 -12.92 -18.69 -2.70
C HIS A 19 -12.76 -17.20 -2.90
N MET A 20 -12.08 -16.52 -1.97
CA MET A 20 -11.87 -15.10 -2.05
C MET A 20 -10.39 -14.81 -1.88
N LEU A 21 -9.99 -13.64 -2.32
CA LEU A 21 -8.64 -13.14 -2.12
C LEU A 21 -8.72 -11.85 -1.33
N SER A 22 -7.79 -11.68 -0.41
CA SER A 22 -7.70 -10.45 0.37
C SER A 22 -6.47 -9.68 -0.08
N TYR A 23 -6.66 -8.42 -0.42
CA TYR A 23 -5.54 -7.58 -0.83
C TYR A 23 -4.77 -7.09 0.38
N TYR A 24 -3.45 -7.07 0.26
CA TYR A 24 -2.60 -6.46 1.28
C TYR A 24 -1.39 -5.82 0.60
N LEU A 25 -0.76 -4.91 1.31
CA LEU A 25 0.45 -4.26 0.83
C LEU A 25 1.65 -4.93 1.46
N ASP A 26 2.71 -5.08 0.66
CA ASP A 26 3.96 -5.68 1.09
C ASP A 26 5.03 -4.61 0.98
N TYR A 27 5.59 -4.20 2.10
CA TYR A 27 6.62 -3.16 2.15
C TYR A 27 7.99 -3.80 2.19
N TYR A 28 8.87 -3.34 1.32
CA TYR A 28 10.22 -3.89 1.29
C TYR A 28 11.26 -2.78 1.13
N PRO A 29 12.25 -2.74 1.99
CA PRO A 29 12.29 -3.40 3.29
C PRO A 29 11.20 -2.85 4.18
N GLY A 30 10.95 -3.34 5.31
CA GLY A 30 9.85 -2.89 6.13
C GLY A 30 9.83 -1.38 6.34
N TYR A 31 8.64 -0.86 6.61
CA TYR A 31 8.43 0.55 6.85
C TYR A 31 8.40 0.77 8.37
N ARG A 32 9.23 1.67 8.86
CA ARG A 32 9.28 1.93 10.29
C ARG A 32 8.27 2.99 10.67
N ASP A 33 7.37 2.65 11.55
CA ASP A 33 6.38 3.60 12.06
C ASP A 33 7.00 4.32 13.25
N GLU A 34 7.24 5.59 13.11
CA GLU A 34 7.93 6.35 14.14
C GLU A 34 7.13 6.50 15.42
N SER A 35 5.81 6.47 15.31
CA SER A 35 5.00 6.63 16.51
C SER A 35 5.04 5.39 17.39
N THR A 36 5.11 4.21 16.81
CA THR A 36 5.15 2.98 17.58
C THR A 36 6.53 2.32 17.59
N MET A 37 7.43 2.80 16.74
CA MET A 37 8.77 2.25 16.61
C MET A 37 8.76 0.82 16.11
N LYS A 38 7.68 0.41 15.48
CA LYS A 38 7.59 -0.94 14.95
C LYS A 38 7.82 -0.93 13.46
N VAL A 39 8.31 -2.05 12.95
CA VAL A 39 8.53 -2.19 11.51
C VAL A 39 7.31 -2.85 10.92
N ILE A 40 6.70 -2.17 9.97
CA ILE A 40 5.51 -2.68 9.29
C ILE A 40 5.96 -3.28 7.98
N ARG A 41 5.63 -4.54 7.75
CA ARG A 41 5.98 -5.22 6.51
C ARG A 41 4.74 -5.49 5.66
N HIS A 42 3.60 -5.64 6.29
CA HIS A 42 2.35 -5.93 5.58
C HIS A 42 1.24 -5.07 6.12
N GLU A 43 0.34 -4.69 5.26
CA GLU A 43 -0.81 -3.91 5.68
C GLU A 43 -2.04 -4.45 4.95
N SER A 44 -2.99 -4.97 5.70
CA SER A 44 -4.23 -5.47 5.11
C SER A 44 -5.11 -4.30 4.70
N LEU A 45 -5.69 -4.36 3.52
CA LEU A 45 -6.51 -3.27 3.01
C LEU A 45 -7.99 -3.44 3.29
N GLY A 46 -8.41 -4.63 3.73
CA GLY A 46 -9.83 -4.86 3.93
C GLY A 46 -10.60 -4.93 2.62
N ILE A 47 -9.91 -5.21 1.53
CA ILE A 47 -10.53 -5.32 0.21
C ILE A 47 -10.47 -6.77 -0.21
N TYR A 48 -11.63 -7.32 -0.58
CA TYR A 48 -11.75 -8.72 -0.92
C TYR A 48 -12.30 -8.87 -2.32
N ILE A 49 -11.75 -9.78 -3.08
CA ILE A 49 -12.22 -10.05 -4.44
C ILE A 49 -12.45 -11.55 -4.61
N TYR A 50 -13.13 -11.91 -5.67
CA TYR A 50 -13.37 -13.30 -5.98
C TYR A 50 -12.11 -13.92 -6.55
N ALA A 51 -11.73 -15.10 -6.05
CA ALA A 51 -10.55 -15.79 -6.57
C ALA A 51 -10.77 -16.23 -8.02
N LYS A 52 -12.00 -16.69 -8.32
CA LYS A 52 -12.35 -17.11 -9.66
C LYS A 52 -13.70 -16.52 -10.01
N PRO A 53 -13.71 -15.34 -10.61
CA PRO A 53 -14.99 -14.73 -10.98
C PRO A 53 -15.72 -15.62 -12.00
N LYS A 54 -17.00 -15.85 -11.74
CA LYS A 54 -17.78 -16.79 -12.53
C LYS A 54 -18.55 -16.13 -13.65
N ASN A 55 -18.84 -14.84 -13.52
CA ASN A 55 -19.62 -14.16 -14.52
C ASN A 55 -19.11 -12.74 -14.68
N HIS A 56 -19.75 -12.02 -15.60
CA HIS A 56 -19.30 -10.68 -15.92
C HIS A 56 -19.44 -9.73 -14.73
N THR A 57 -20.48 -9.89 -13.94
CA THR A 57 -20.70 -9.04 -12.80
C THR A 57 -19.58 -9.20 -11.77
N GLU A 58 -19.15 -10.43 -11.53
CA GLU A 58 -18.08 -10.68 -10.58
C GLU A 58 -16.75 -10.18 -11.12
N GLN A 59 -16.53 -10.29 -12.42
CA GLN A 59 -15.31 -9.78 -13.03
C GLN A 59 -15.25 -8.26 -12.89
N LYS A 60 -16.36 -7.59 -13.12
CA LYS A 60 -16.41 -6.15 -13.00
C LYS A 60 -16.20 -5.70 -11.57
N TYR A 61 -16.77 -6.44 -10.63
CA TYR A 61 -16.56 -6.19 -9.21
C TYR A 61 -15.07 -6.27 -8.88
N ASN A 62 -14.40 -7.32 -9.34
CA ASN A 62 -12.97 -7.49 -9.08
C ASN A 62 -12.16 -6.35 -9.68
N LEU A 63 -12.48 -5.95 -10.89
CA LEU A 63 -11.73 -4.88 -11.54
C LEU A 63 -11.87 -3.57 -10.79
N ASN A 64 -13.07 -3.27 -10.32
CA ASN A 64 -13.28 -2.04 -9.57
C ASN A 64 -12.49 -2.03 -8.28
N LEU A 65 -12.47 -3.15 -7.56
CA LEU A 65 -11.75 -3.23 -6.31
C LEU A 65 -10.25 -3.30 -6.52
N MET A 66 -9.82 -3.93 -7.62
CA MET A 66 -8.41 -3.95 -7.95
C MET A 66 -7.91 -2.52 -8.20
N ALA A 67 -8.68 -1.72 -8.90
CA ALA A 67 -8.30 -0.34 -9.16
C ALA A 67 -8.22 0.45 -7.87
N ARG A 68 -9.15 0.19 -6.94
CA ARG A 68 -9.14 0.87 -5.66
C ARG A 68 -7.92 0.46 -4.84
N ALA A 69 -7.60 -0.84 -4.84
CA ALA A 69 -6.44 -1.32 -4.10
C ALA A 69 -5.15 -0.73 -4.66
N GLU A 70 -5.07 -0.63 -5.98
CA GLU A 70 -3.89 -0.06 -6.62
C GLU A 70 -3.77 1.43 -6.29
N ALA A 71 -4.89 2.15 -6.21
CA ALA A 71 -4.86 3.55 -5.83
C ALA A 71 -4.33 3.72 -4.40
N ILE A 72 -4.72 2.82 -3.52
CA ILE A 72 -4.22 2.86 -2.15
C ILE A 72 -2.73 2.58 -2.13
N ARG A 73 -2.29 1.60 -2.90
CA ARG A 73 -0.86 1.29 -2.97
C ARG A 73 -0.06 2.51 -3.42
N CYS A 74 -0.54 3.20 -4.45
CA CYS A 74 0.13 4.39 -4.94
C CYS A 74 0.20 5.47 -3.88
N ARG A 75 -0.87 5.67 -3.14
CA ARG A 75 -0.88 6.68 -2.09
C ARG A 75 0.09 6.34 -0.98
N ARG A 76 0.16 5.07 -0.61
CA ARG A 76 1.11 4.66 0.42
C ARG A 76 2.54 4.87 -0.05
N PHE A 77 2.81 4.53 -1.29
CA PHE A 77 4.14 4.70 -1.83
C PHE A 77 4.50 6.18 -1.85
N GLU A 78 3.58 7.03 -2.30
CA GLU A 78 3.83 8.46 -2.34
C GLU A 78 4.05 9.03 -0.94
N ALA A 79 3.29 8.53 0.03
CA ALA A 79 3.46 8.99 1.39
C ALA A 79 4.84 8.65 1.92
N ILE A 80 5.33 7.47 1.60
CA ILE A 80 6.65 7.04 2.03
C ILE A 80 7.73 7.88 1.37
N VAL A 81 7.59 8.10 0.07
CA VAL A 81 8.54 8.90 -0.67
C VAL A 81 8.53 10.35 -0.17
N ASN A 82 7.34 10.90 0.05
CA ASN A 82 7.22 12.26 0.52
C ASN A 82 7.78 12.43 1.92
N GLU A 83 7.53 11.46 2.77
CA GLU A 83 8.05 11.49 4.12
C GLU A 83 9.57 11.53 4.11
N ARG A 84 10.14 10.75 3.19
CA ARG A 84 11.58 10.71 3.03
C ARG A 84 12.12 12.04 2.54
N TYR A 85 11.46 12.64 1.57
CA TYR A 85 11.91 13.89 1.01
C TYR A 85 11.47 15.10 1.80
N ASP A 86 10.39 14.99 2.55
CA ASP A 86 9.96 16.05 3.42
C ASP A 86 11.05 16.53 4.34
N PHE A 87 11.85 15.59 4.77
CA PHE A 87 12.94 15.91 5.65
C PHE A 87 13.86 16.95 5.03
N PHE A 88 14.14 16.82 3.73
CA PHE A 88 14.96 17.78 3.03
C PHE A 88 14.17 19.03 2.64
N ASP A 89 12.95 18.85 2.27
CA ASP A 89 12.13 19.94 1.82
C ASP A 89 11.85 20.95 2.91
N LYS A 90 11.73 20.49 4.13
CA LYS A 90 11.48 21.40 5.23
C LYS A 90 12.58 22.42 5.38
N GLU A 91 13.80 22.03 5.11
CA GLU A 91 14.89 22.94 5.19
C GLU A 91 14.86 23.98 4.09
N LYS A 92 14.50 23.51 2.89
CA LYS A 92 14.41 24.42 1.78
C LYS A 92 13.22 25.33 1.89
N MET A 93 12.11 24.79 2.27
CA MET A 93 10.88 25.53 2.23
C MET A 93 10.82 26.61 3.26
N LYS A 94 11.56 26.49 4.30
CA LYS A 94 11.60 27.55 5.26
C LYS A 94 12.10 28.83 4.64
N GLY A 95 12.89 28.70 3.64
CA GLY A 95 13.46 29.83 2.98
C GLY A 95 12.65 30.33 1.85
N ASP A 96 12.18 29.47 1.00
CA ASP A 96 11.56 29.95 -0.12
C ASP A 96 10.18 29.61 -0.28
N PHE A 97 9.60 29.04 0.58
CA PHE A 97 8.24 28.77 0.35
C PHE A 97 7.44 29.95 0.56
N LEU A 98 6.97 30.34 -0.05
CA LEU A 98 6.42 31.41 0.14
C LEU A 98 5.69 31.58 0.16
#